data_9d4e5f412e113b0a979ed018eaba7ca8
#
_entry.id   9d4e5f412e113b0a979ed018eaba7ca8
#
_cell.length_a   1.000
_cell.length_b   1.000
_cell.length_c   1.000
_cell.angle_alpha   90.00
_cell.angle_beta   90.00
_cell.angle_gamma   90.00
#
_symmetry.space_group_name_H-M   'P 1'
#
loop_
_entity.id
_entity.type
_entity.pdbx_description
1 polymer ?
#
loop_
_entity_poly.entity_id
_entity_poly.type
_entity_poly.pdbx_seq_one_letter_code
_entity_poly.pdbx_strand_id
1 'polypeptide(L)'
;MKRFCAAILTLSLLAAALSGCGAAQSAPETTAAQTTFPTETAAPETTVPETQQETQPTTTVDAVPVPQYSQYEAPQPGVAEPVITGSQTAVHVSTADEFLAAIASDTEIIVDAELIDFSTATGYGTSGGEHYRWDEEFDGPMLIVQNVSNLTVRGSGDAATDRVLSAVPRYAYVLTFENCSNIYVTHITLGHTQEPGYCAGGVLQFRSSQSGLVEDCDLYGCGTWGVWSENSLGLQVINNLIHDCSYGGVNFYTCQNVRVDGNTFRNLGDEYGPGNVIRTSDCENITIDGADGTTFR
;
A
#
# COMPACT_ATOMS: atom_id res chain seq x y z
N MET A 1 23.75 15.45 -58.99
CA MET A 1 24.63 16.64 -59.09
C MET A 1 24.57 17.44 -57.82
N LYS A 2 25.76 17.75 -57.26
CA LYS A 2 26.10 18.72 -56.20
C LYS A 2 25.55 18.36 -54.81
N ARG A 3 26.30 17.81 -53.84
CA ARG A 3 27.59 18.15 -53.18
C ARG A 3 27.40 19.16 -52.02
N PHE A 4 27.78 18.66 -50.79
CA PHE A 4 28.51 19.26 -49.67
C PHE A 4 27.80 20.39 -48.88
N CYS A 5 27.84 20.38 -47.52
CA CYS A 5 29.01 20.46 -46.67
C CYS A 5 28.71 20.01 -45.23
N ALA A 6 29.66 19.29 -44.68
CA ALA A 6 29.85 19.05 -43.26
C ALA A 6 30.45 20.26 -42.57
N ALA A 7 30.15 20.50 -41.33
CA ALA A 7 30.94 21.32 -40.42
C ALA A 7 31.08 20.65 -39.07
N ILE A 8 32.26 20.10 -38.86
CA ILE A 8 32.84 19.67 -37.59
C ILE A 8 33.35 20.90 -36.87
N LEU A 9 33.04 21.11 -35.62
CA LEU A 9 33.80 22.00 -34.74
C LEU A 9 34.15 21.25 -33.43
N THR A 10 35.45 20.99 -33.33
CA THR A 10 36.19 20.47 -32.20
C THR A 10 36.77 21.62 -31.35
N LEU A 11 37.17 21.27 -30.13
CA LEU A 11 38.11 21.94 -29.20
C LEU A 11 37.50 22.90 -28.21
N SER A 12 37.84 22.92 -26.92
CA SER A 12 39.12 22.68 -26.26
C SER A 12 38.92 22.39 -24.75
N LEU A 13 39.77 21.49 -24.25
CA LEU A 13 40.16 21.35 -22.84
C LEU A 13 40.84 22.64 -22.33
N LEU A 14 40.57 23.00 -21.08
CA LEU A 14 41.52 23.75 -20.26
C LEU A 14 41.54 23.20 -18.83
N ALA A 15 42.63 22.52 -18.52
CA ALA A 15 43.01 22.14 -17.17
C ALA A 15 43.74 23.32 -16.50
N ALA A 16 43.37 23.65 -15.28
CA ALA A 16 44.16 24.51 -14.40
C ALA A 16 44.29 23.82 -13.04
N ALA A 17 45.45 23.25 -12.81
CA ALA A 17 45.94 22.85 -11.50
C ALA A 17 46.51 24.08 -10.80
N LEU A 18 46.12 24.35 -9.55
CA LEU A 18 46.88 25.18 -8.63
C LEU A 18 46.89 24.51 -7.25
N SER A 19 48.11 24.14 -6.88
CA SER A 19 48.54 23.71 -5.55
C SER A 19 48.48 24.89 -4.60
N GLY A 20 47.98 24.62 -3.38
CA GLY A 20 48.06 25.57 -2.25
C GLY A 20 48.12 24.79 -0.94
N CYS A 21 49.31 24.65 -0.37
CA CYS A 21 49.54 24.26 1.03
C CYS A 21 49.00 25.32 1.99
N GLY A 22 48.37 24.89 3.08
CA GLY A 22 48.02 25.79 4.16
C GLY A 22 47.50 25.07 5.40
N ALA A 23 48.39 24.77 6.30
CA ALA A 23 48.31 24.75 7.77
C ALA A 23 47.09 24.14 8.46
N ALA A 24 47.35 23.09 9.23
CA ALA A 24 46.56 22.56 10.34
C ALA A 24 46.27 23.63 11.40
N GLN A 25 44.99 23.84 11.70
CA GLN A 25 44.56 24.47 12.95
C GLN A 25 43.81 23.43 13.80
N SER A 26 44.36 23.21 14.97
CA SER A 26 43.84 22.39 16.06
C SER A 26 42.49 22.89 16.54
N ALA A 27 41.53 21.98 16.66
CA ALA A 27 40.24 22.19 17.30
C ALA A 27 40.43 22.28 18.84
N PRO A 28 39.66 23.10 19.55
CA PRO A 28 39.67 23.11 20.99
C PRO A 28 38.90 21.93 21.59
N GLU A 29 39.50 21.29 22.55
CA GLU A 29 38.87 20.29 23.43
C GLU A 29 37.71 20.92 24.19
N THR A 30 36.50 20.40 23.99
CA THR A 30 35.34 20.75 24.82
C THR A 30 35.26 19.77 25.97
N THR A 31 35.56 20.29 27.16
CA THR A 31 35.44 19.63 28.45
C THR A 31 33.98 19.21 28.68
N ALA A 32 33.76 17.92 28.91
CA ALA A 32 32.47 17.37 29.30
C ALA A 32 32.14 17.82 30.74
N ALA A 33 31.09 18.59 30.87
CA ALA A 33 30.50 18.91 32.16
C ALA A 33 29.69 17.72 32.68
N GLN A 34 30.13 17.14 33.79
CA GLN A 34 29.34 16.14 34.52
C GLN A 34 28.14 16.82 35.18
N THR A 35 26.95 16.47 34.73
CA THR A 35 25.71 16.85 35.40
C THR A 35 25.41 15.84 36.50
N THR A 36 25.59 16.23 37.72
CA THR A 36 25.17 15.47 38.91
C THR A 36 23.66 15.63 39.10
N PHE A 37 22.94 14.50 39.10
CA PHE A 37 21.51 14.47 39.45
C PHE A 37 21.36 14.62 40.97
N PRO A 38 20.40 15.43 41.45
CA PRO A 38 20.12 15.52 42.88
C PRO A 38 19.38 14.27 43.37
N THR A 39 19.81 13.81 44.56
CA THR A 39 19.24 12.71 45.33
C THR A 39 17.78 13.02 45.68
N GLU A 40 16.90 12.10 45.37
CA GLU A 40 15.47 12.12 45.70
C GLU A 40 15.27 12.04 47.22
N THR A 41 14.68 13.09 47.78
CA THR A 41 14.25 13.15 49.20
C THR A 41 12.84 12.57 49.28
N ALA A 42 12.66 11.55 50.09
CA ALA A 42 11.39 10.89 50.35
C ALA A 42 10.32 11.90 50.83
N ALA A 43 9.15 11.89 50.12
CA ALA A 43 7.98 12.64 50.52
C ALA A 43 7.18 11.88 51.59
N PRO A 44 6.48 12.56 52.50
CA PRO A 44 5.70 11.93 53.54
C PRO A 44 4.38 11.31 53.03
N GLU A 45 4.00 10.18 53.62
CA GLU A 45 2.74 9.50 53.40
C GLU A 45 1.55 10.43 53.70
N THR A 46 0.75 10.71 52.67
CA THR A 46 -0.53 11.40 52.81
C THR A 46 -1.65 10.34 52.74
N THR A 47 -2.33 10.17 53.85
CA THR A 47 -3.55 9.38 53.98
C THR A 47 -4.65 9.93 53.05
N VAL A 48 -5.09 9.08 52.13
CA VAL A 48 -6.20 9.35 51.20
C VAL A 48 -7.53 9.20 51.94
N PRO A 49 -8.42 10.20 51.92
CA PRO A 49 -9.80 10.02 52.40
C PRO A 49 -10.60 9.20 51.41
N GLU A 50 -11.36 8.26 51.92
CA GLU A 50 -12.33 7.41 51.22
C GLU A 50 -13.38 8.30 50.53
N THR A 51 -13.30 8.41 49.18
CA THR A 51 -14.23 9.19 48.39
C THR A 51 -15.39 8.27 47.96
N GLN A 52 -16.57 8.65 48.34
CA GLN A 52 -17.85 8.03 48.03
C GLN A 52 -17.99 7.81 46.50
N GLN A 53 -18.37 6.60 46.12
CA GLN A 53 -18.68 6.16 44.79
C GLN A 53 -19.93 6.90 44.27
N GLU A 54 -19.73 7.92 43.46
CA GLU A 54 -20.77 8.60 42.74
C GLU A 54 -21.21 7.71 41.56
N THR A 55 -22.46 7.22 41.63
CA THR A 55 -23.07 6.42 40.55
C THR A 55 -23.28 7.32 39.33
N GLN A 56 -22.42 7.16 38.32
CA GLN A 56 -22.64 7.74 36.98
C GLN A 56 -23.89 7.11 36.36
N PRO A 57 -24.79 7.92 35.74
CA PRO A 57 -25.91 7.38 34.98
C PRO A 57 -25.38 6.62 33.75
N THR A 58 -25.72 5.36 33.64
CA THR A 58 -25.48 4.52 32.49
C THR A 58 -26.26 5.08 31.30
N THR A 59 -25.62 5.91 30.48
CA THR A 59 -26.17 6.23 29.17
C THR A 59 -25.98 4.98 28.31
N THR A 60 -27.07 4.26 28.07
CA THR A 60 -27.09 3.22 27.03
C THR A 60 -26.83 3.91 25.70
N VAL A 61 -25.64 3.81 25.22
CA VAL A 61 -25.31 4.12 23.82
C VAL A 61 -26.01 3.01 23.02
N ASP A 62 -27.01 3.37 22.24
CA ASP A 62 -27.61 2.45 21.27
C ASP A 62 -26.48 1.87 20.43
N ALA A 63 -26.32 0.56 20.53
CA ALA A 63 -25.31 -0.15 19.75
C ALA A 63 -25.61 0.10 18.27
N VAL A 64 -24.67 0.75 17.58
CA VAL A 64 -24.69 0.84 16.12
C VAL A 64 -24.81 -0.61 15.63
N PRO A 65 -25.83 -0.93 14.80
CA PRO A 65 -25.99 -2.31 14.32
C PRO A 65 -24.72 -2.69 13.55
N VAL A 66 -24.01 -3.66 14.11
CA VAL A 66 -22.91 -4.33 13.38
C VAL A 66 -23.57 -4.95 12.15
N PRO A 67 -23.09 -4.69 10.93
CA PRO A 67 -23.62 -5.32 9.73
C PRO A 67 -23.64 -6.83 9.96
N GLN A 68 -24.82 -7.42 9.92
CA GLN A 68 -24.94 -8.88 10.03
C GLN A 68 -24.44 -9.50 8.73
N TYR A 69 -23.20 -9.95 8.71
CA TYR A 69 -22.63 -10.79 7.64
C TYR A 69 -23.26 -12.20 7.60
N SER A 70 -24.45 -12.38 8.10
CA SER A 70 -25.11 -13.67 8.37
C SER A 70 -25.62 -14.43 7.15
N GLN A 71 -25.28 -14.05 5.94
CA GLN A 71 -25.68 -14.77 4.72
C GLN A 71 -24.53 -15.23 3.82
N TYR A 72 -23.28 -15.07 4.24
CA TYR A 72 -22.17 -15.63 3.52
C TYR A 72 -21.90 -17.05 4.06
N GLU A 73 -22.20 -18.06 3.26
CA GLU A 73 -21.72 -19.42 3.50
C GLU A 73 -20.22 -19.39 3.24
N ALA A 74 -19.42 -19.54 4.29
CA ALA A 74 -17.98 -19.56 4.18
C ALA A 74 -17.55 -20.62 3.13
N PRO A 75 -16.66 -20.28 2.17
CA PRO A 75 -16.12 -21.26 1.25
C PRO A 75 -15.53 -22.40 2.06
N GLN A 76 -15.90 -23.63 1.71
CA GLN A 76 -15.37 -24.83 2.37
C GLN A 76 -13.86 -24.88 2.14
N PRO A 77 -13.05 -25.35 3.10
CA PRO A 77 -11.61 -25.53 2.92
C PRO A 77 -11.35 -26.34 1.64
N GLY A 78 -10.60 -25.79 0.70
CA GLY A 78 -10.30 -26.40 -0.61
C GLY A 78 -11.23 -25.99 -1.73
N VAL A 79 -12.14 -25.04 -1.53
CA VAL A 79 -13.01 -24.51 -2.57
C VAL A 79 -12.65 -23.11 -2.95
N ALA A 80 -12.33 -23.07 -4.19
CA ALA A 80 -12.69 -22.14 -5.24
C ALA A 80 -12.10 -20.72 -5.10
N GLU A 81 -11.27 -20.48 -6.05
CA GLU A 81 -10.95 -19.16 -6.58
C GLU A 81 -12.20 -18.29 -6.61
N PRO A 82 -12.09 -16.98 -6.31
CA PRO A 82 -13.20 -16.07 -6.53
C PRO A 82 -13.61 -16.21 -7.99
N VAL A 83 -14.76 -16.80 -8.21
CA VAL A 83 -15.32 -16.90 -9.53
C VAL A 83 -15.94 -15.55 -9.82
N ILE A 84 -15.42 -14.85 -10.82
CA ILE A 84 -16.13 -13.69 -11.36
C ILE A 84 -17.51 -14.19 -11.77
N THR A 85 -18.51 -13.85 -10.98
CA THR A 85 -19.87 -14.32 -11.19
C THR A 85 -20.64 -13.27 -11.98
N GLY A 86 -20.92 -13.56 -13.21
CA GLY A 86 -21.68 -12.71 -14.11
C GLY A 86 -20.87 -12.15 -15.28
N SER A 87 -21.56 -11.54 -16.23
CA SER A 87 -20.92 -10.84 -17.33
C SER A 87 -20.47 -9.45 -16.85
N GLN A 88 -19.23 -9.11 -17.14
CA GLN A 88 -18.70 -7.76 -16.94
C GLN A 88 -18.74 -6.96 -18.25
N THR A 89 -18.89 -5.65 -18.12
CA THR A 89 -18.70 -4.72 -19.23
C THR A 89 -17.24 -4.33 -19.30
N ALA A 90 -16.56 -4.65 -20.40
CA ALA A 90 -15.17 -4.25 -20.61
C ALA A 90 -15.08 -2.76 -20.95
N VAL A 91 -14.24 -2.02 -20.22
CA VAL A 91 -13.98 -0.59 -20.42
C VAL A 91 -12.48 -0.38 -20.52
N HIS A 92 -12.02 0.08 -21.68
CA HIS A 92 -10.64 0.43 -21.93
C HIS A 92 -10.33 1.84 -21.44
N VAL A 93 -9.23 2.02 -20.71
CA VAL A 93 -8.86 3.29 -20.09
C VAL A 93 -7.38 3.61 -20.33
N SER A 94 -7.09 4.89 -20.58
CA SER A 94 -5.74 5.39 -20.83
C SER A 94 -5.37 6.61 -19.99
N THR A 95 -6.30 7.11 -19.19
CA THR A 95 -6.10 8.26 -18.30
C THR A 95 -6.68 7.99 -16.92
N ALA A 96 -6.23 8.75 -15.91
CA ALA A 96 -6.78 8.68 -14.56
C ALA A 96 -8.28 9.02 -14.52
N ASP A 97 -8.72 10.01 -15.30
CA ASP A 97 -10.14 10.38 -15.39
C ASP A 97 -11.00 9.27 -15.99
N GLU A 98 -10.52 8.60 -17.03
CA GLU A 98 -11.21 7.45 -17.61
C GLU A 98 -11.29 6.27 -16.64
N PHE A 99 -10.18 6.00 -15.91
CA PHE A 99 -10.17 4.98 -14.86
C PHE A 99 -11.22 5.26 -13.78
N LEU A 100 -11.25 6.47 -13.24
CA LEU A 100 -12.21 6.88 -12.21
C LEU A 100 -13.65 6.79 -12.72
N ALA A 101 -13.91 7.17 -13.97
CA ALA A 101 -15.23 7.09 -14.58
C ALA A 101 -15.70 5.65 -14.85
N ALA A 102 -14.75 4.71 -14.99
CA ALA A 102 -15.05 3.29 -15.25
C ALA A 102 -15.33 2.50 -13.96
N ILE A 103 -15.08 3.06 -12.77
CA ILE A 103 -15.32 2.38 -11.50
C ILE A 103 -16.82 2.15 -11.31
N ALA A 104 -17.28 0.91 -11.49
CA ALA A 104 -18.66 0.50 -11.30
C ALA A 104 -18.74 -1.02 -11.06
N SER A 105 -19.87 -1.49 -10.53
CA SER A 105 -20.14 -2.92 -10.44
C SER A 105 -20.27 -3.54 -11.84
N ASP A 106 -19.99 -4.84 -11.95
CA ASP A 106 -20.05 -5.61 -13.18
C ASP A 106 -19.16 -5.04 -14.32
N THR A 107 -17.97 -4.53 -13.96
CA THR A 107 -17.06 -3.87 -14.89
C THR A 107 -15.70 -4.56 -14.91
N GLU A 108 -15.13 -4.70 -16.11
CA GLU A 108 -13.73 -5.03 -16.34
C GLU A 108 -13.02 -3.78 -16.85
N ILE A 109 -12.19 -3.17 -16.00
CA ILE A 109 -11.33 -2.04 -16.36
C ILE A 109 -10.05 -2.57 -16.98
N ILE A 110 -9.80 -2.23 -18.23
CA ILE A 110 -8.63 -2.65 -19.00
C ILE A 110 -7.72 -1.43 -19.21
N VAL A 111 -6.57 -1.44 -18.56
CA VAL A 111 -5.59 -0.35 -18.64
C VAL A 111 -4.77 -0.49 -19.90
N ASP A 112 -4.88 0.46 -20.83
CA ASP A 112 -4.18 0.47 -22.12
C ASP A 112 -2.92 1.37 -22.09
N ALA A 113 -2.89 2.41 -21.27
CA ALA A 113 -1.73 3.27 -21.13
C ALA A 113 -0.56 2.52 -20.46
N GLU A 114 0.68 2.86 -20.83
CA GLU A 114 1.88 2.36 -20.13
C GLU A 114 1.88 2.76 -18.65
N LEU A 115 1.39 3.96 -18.34
CA LEU A 115 1.29 4.49 -16.98
C LEU A 115 0.02 5.33 -16.82
N ILE A 116 -0.73 5.04 -15.77
CA ILE A 116 -1.76 5.93 -15.23
C ILE A 116 -1.31 6.36 -13.83
N ASP A 117 -0.95 7.63 -13.68
CA ASP A 117 -0.68 8.26 -12.40
C ASP A 117 -1.97 8.93 -11.91
N PHE A 118 -2.50 8.48 -10.78
CA PHE A 118 -3.76 8.99 -10.23
C PHE A 118 -3.70 10.47 -9.83
N SER A 119 -2.51 11.03 -9.61
CA SER A 119 -2.35 12.47 -9.34
C SER A 119 -2.68 13.36 -10.54
N THR A 120 -2.77 12.78 -11.72
CA THR A 120 -3.13 13.49 -12.96
C THR A 120 -4.64 13.62 -13.18
N ALA A 121 -5.46 13.02 -12.32
CA ALA A 121 -6.91 13.09 -12.43
C ALA A 121 -7.43 14.52 -12.24
N THR A 122 -8.41 14.91 -13.05
CA THR A 122 -9.14 16.17 -12.87
C THR A 122 -9.85 16.15 -11.51
N GLY A 123 -9.55 17.13 -10.64
CA GLY A 123 -10.10 17.16 -9.28
C GLY A 123 -9.48 16.14 -8.32
N TYR A 124 -8.24 15.74 -8.59
CA TYR A 124 -7.43 14.93 -7.66
C TYR A 124 -7.54 15.43 -6.22
N GLY A 125 -7.90 14.55 -5.30
CA GLY A 125 -8.10 14.86 -3.89
C GLY A 125 -9.32 15.69 -3.53
N THR A 126 -10.11 16.18 -4.49
CA THR A 126 -11.21 17.11 -4.21
C THR A 126 -12.57 16.66 -4.74
N SER A 127 -12.61 15.84 -5.78
CA SER A 127 -13.86 15.35 -6.38
C SER A 127 -13.99 13.84 -6.21
N GLY A 128 -15.14 13.40 -5.72
CA GLY A 128 -15.50 11.98 -5.65
C GLY A 128 -16.55 11.60 -6.68
N GLY A 129 -16.75 10.30 -6.87
CA GLY A 129 -17.81 9.70 -7.65
C GLY A 129 -18.77 8.88 -6.80
N GLU A 130 -19.70 8.18 -7.43
CA GLU A 130 -20.62 7.28 -6.75
C GLU A 130 -19.85 6.11 -6.09
N HIS A 131 -18.84 5.62 -6.77
CA HIS A 131 -18.10 4.43 -6.38
C HIS A 131 -16.64 4.69 -6.01
N TYR A 132 -16.24 5.94 -5.85
CA TYR A 132 -14.91 6.29 -5.35
C TYR A 132 -14.93 7.60 -4.57
N ARG A 133 -13.93 7.75 -3.71
CA ARG A 133 -13.62 9.00 -3.00
C ARG A 133 -12.11 9.13 -2.82
N TRP A 134 -11.71 10.32 -2.43
CA TRP A 134 -10.37 10.61 -1.98
C TRP A 134 -10.38 10.81 -0.47
N ASP A 135 -9.50 10.10 0.24
CA ASP A 135 -9.21 10.37 1.64
C ASP A 135 -7.87 11.11 1.73
N GLU A 136 -7.80 12.10 2.60
CA GLU A 136 -6.57 12.86 2.81
C GLU A 136 -5.64 12.08 3.73
N GLU A 137 -4.45 11.76 3.23
CA GLU A 137 -3.36 11.19 3.99
C GLU A 137 -2.31 12.29 4.30
N PHE A 138 -1.28 11.97 5.06
CA PHE A 138 -0.29 12.95 5.54
C PHE A 138 0.38 13.76 4.41
N ASP A 139 0.61 13.16 3.27
CA ASP A 139 1.35 13.74 2.14
C ASP A 139 0.55 13.80 0.83
N GLY A 140 -0.74 13.57 0.89
CA GLY A 140 -1.65 13.73 -0.24
C GLY A 140 -2.80 12.73 -0.26
N PRO A 141 -3.69 12.86 -1.26
CA PRO A 141 -4.92 12.08 -1.34
C PRO A 141 -4.70 10.61 -1.69
N MET A 142 -5.48 9.74 -1.08
CA MET A 142 -5.58 8.31 -1.34
C MET A 142 -6.87 7.97 -2.06
N LEU A 143 -6.79 7.19 -3.14
CA LEU A 143 -7.96 6.71 -3.88
C LEU A 143 -8.60 5.52 -3.17
N ILE A 144 -9.88 5.66 -2.86
CA ILE A 144 -10.72 4.58 -2.33
C ILE A 144 -11.84 4.26 -3.31
N VAL A 145 -11.84 3.03 -3.82
CA VAL A 145 -12.96 2.41 -4.53
C VAL A 145 -13.91 1.84 -3.49
N GLN A 146 -15.20 2.17 -3.58
CA GLN A 146 -16.16 1.81 -2.55
C GLN A 146 -17.47 1.24 -3.10
N ASN A 147 -18.04 0.30 -2.36
CA ASN A 147 -19.39 -0.21 -2.61
C ASN A 147 -19.60 -0.76 -4.02
N VAL A 148 -18.60 -1.42 -4.60
CA VAL A 148 -18.71 -2.08 -5.89
C VAL A 148 -18.63 -3.60 -5.74
N SER A 149 -19.26 -4.30 -6.64
CA SER A 149 -19.20 -5.75 -6.74
C SER A 149 -18.86 -6.19 -8.15
N ASN A 150 -18.16 -7.32 -8.28
CA ASN A 150 -17.80 -7.90 -9.57
C ASN A 150 -17.02 -6.92 -10.44
N LEU A 151 -15.88 -6.43 -9.91
CA LEU A 151 -14.97 -5.51 -10.60
C LEU A 151 -13.65 -6.20 -10.88
N THR A 152 -13.20 -6.17 -12.12
CA THR A 152 -11.85 -6.55 -12.53
C THR A 152 -11.05 -5.31 -12.89
N VAL A 153 -9.79 -5.26 -12.42
CA VAL A 153 -8.78 -4.26 -12.85
C VAL A 153 -7.59 -5.02 -13.42
N ARG A 154 -7.29 -4.81 -14.68
CA ARG A 154 -6.15 -5.47 -15.34
C ARG A 154 -5.45 -4.62 -16.38
N GLY A 155 -4.21 -4.97 -16.69
CA GLY A 155 -3.49 -4.46 -17.85
C GLY A 155 -3.95 -5.12 -19.15
N SER A 156 -3.76 -4.42 -20.27
CA SER A 156 -3.99 -4.94 -21.62
C SER A 156 -2.75 -5.60 -22.25
N GLY A 157 -1.60 -5.53 -21.55
CA GLY A 157 -0.33 -6.08 -22.03
C GLY A 157 -0.23 -7.61 -21.90
N ASP A 158 0.88 -8.17 -22.41
CA ASP A 158 1.19 -9.59 -22.30
C ASP A 158 1.88 -9.92 -20.95
N ALA A 159 2.49 -8.92 -20.30
CA ALA A 159 3.11 -9.03 -18.99
C ALA A 159 2.54 -7.99 -18.02
N ALA A 160 2.57 -8.27 -16.73
CA ALA A 160 2.12 -7.35 -15.69
C ALA A 160 2.86 -5.99 -15.76
N THR A 161 4.14 -6.02 -16.12
CA THR A 161 4.99 -4.82 -16.23
C THR A 161 4.71 -3.93 -17.43
N ASP A 162 3.82 -4.33 -18.33
CA ASP A 162 3.48 -3.53 -19.51
C ASP A 162 2.57 -2.34 -19.17
N ARG A 163 1.84 -2.42 -18.07
CA ARG A 163 0.88 -1.41 -17.63
C ARG A 163 1.03 -1.12 -16.15
N VAL A 164 1.04 0.16 -15.80
CA VAL A 164 1.30 0.63 -14.44
C VAL A 164 0.18 1.54 -13.95
N LEU A 165 -0.33 1.27 -12.77
CA LEU A 165 -1.11 2.22 -11.96
C LEU A 165 -0.23 2.76 -10.85
N SER A 166 -0.18 4.07 -10.67
CA SER A 166 0.69 4.67 -9.68
C SER A 166 0.03 5.76 -8.84
N ALA A 167 0.58 5.94 -7.63
CA ALA A 167 0.27 7.04 -6.74
C ALA A 167 1.55 7.78 -6.33
N VAL A 168 1.41 9.08 -6.09
CA VAL A 168 2.52 9.94 -5.62
C VAL A 168 2.66 9.90 -4.10
N PRO A 169 1.59 10.03 -3.29
CA PRO A 169 1.73 10.10 -1.84
C PRO A 169 2.24 8.79 -1.25
N ARG A 170 3.28 8.86 -0.41
CA ARG A 170 3.88 7.68 0.24
C ARG A 170 3.06 7.13 1.41
N TYR A 171 2.19 7.95 1.99
CA TYR A 171 1.32 7.54 3.09
C TYR A 171 0.00 6.96 2.60
N ALA A 172 -0.34 7.16 1.32
CA ALA A 172 -1.50 6.58 0.67
C ALA A 172 -1.21 5.15 0.17
N TYR A 173 -2.23 4.32 0.10
CA TYR A 173 -2.20 3.13 -0.75
C TYR A 173 -2.41 3.54 -2.21
N VAL A 174 -1.80 2.80 -3.13
CA VAL A 174 -2.01 3.06 -4.57
C VAL A 174 -3.47 2.86 -4.92
N LEU A 175 -4.08 1.78 -4.40
CA LEU A 175 -5.50 1.50 -4.60
C LEU A 175 -6.10 0.81 -3.37
N THR A 176 -7.19 1.36 -2.87
CA THR A 176 -7.95 0.80 -1.75
C THR A 176 -9.34 0.38 -2.20
N PHE A 177 -9.78 -0.82 -1.79
CA PHE A 177 -11.14 -1.33 -1.97
C PHE A 177 -11.85 -1.40 -0.61
N GLU A 178 -12.95 -0.66 -0.46
CA GLU A 178 -13.71 -0.60 0.78
C GLU A 178 -15.17 -1.01 0.57
N ASN A 179 -15.67 -1.93 1.40
CA ASN A 179 -17.01 -2.51 1.27
C ASN A 179 -17.29 -3.07 -0.13
N CYS A 180 -16.29 -3.67 -0.75
CA CYS A 180 -16.37 -4.24 -2.08
C CYS A 180 -16.52 -5.76 -2.02
N SER A 181 -17.02 -6.36 -3.09
CA SER A 181 -17.11 -7.80 -3.20
C SER A 181 -16.74 -8.29 -4.58
N ASN A 182 -16.12 -9.49 -4.65
CA ASN A 182 -15.72 -10.12 -5.90
C ASN A 182 -14.83 -9.18 -6.74
N ILE A 183 -13.69 -8.78 -6.14
CA ILE A 183 -12.70 -7.89 -6.77
C ILE A 183 -11.55 -8.71 -7.31
N TYR A 184 -11.23 -8.52 -8.57
CA TYR A 184 -10.11 -9.16 -9.22
C TYR A 184 -9.11 -8.13 -9.73
N VAL A 185 -7.85 -8.21 -9.27
CA VAL A 185 -6.74 -7.39 -9.76
C VAL A 185 -5.70 -8.32 -10.35
N THR A 186 -5.40 -8.16 -11.62
CA THR A 186 -4.51 -9.10 -12.32
C THR A 186 -3.73 -8.45 -13.45
N HIS A 187 -2.58 -9.04 -13.78
CA HIS A 187 -1.79 -8.71 -14.96
C HIS A 187 -1.47 -7.21 -15.08
N ILE A 188 -1.10 -6.59 -13.97
CA ILE A 188 -0.83 -5.16 -13.90
C ILE A 188 0.21 -4.86 -12.82
N THR A 189 0.98 -3.82 -13.02
CA THR A 189 1.87 -3.26 -12.00
C THR A 189 1.17 -2.18 -11.20
N LEU A 190 1.30 -2.21 -9.88
CA LEU A 190 0.88 -1.12 -9.01
C LEU A 190 2.06 -0.68 -8.14
N GLY A 191 2.27 0.63 -8.04
CA GLY A 191 3.37 1.14 -7.23
C GLY A 191 3.36 2.63 -7.01
N HIS A 192 4.29 3.09 -6.19
CA HIS A 192 4.49 4.50 -5.94
C HIS A 192 5.49 5.09 -6.93
N THR A 193 5.30 6.36 -7.30
CA THR A 193 6.27 7.09 -8.14
C THR A 193 7.50 7.55 -7.37
N GLN A 194 7.43 7.54 -6.04
CA GLN A 194 8.51 7.95 -5.15
C GLN A 194 9.49 6.81 -4.90
N GLU A 195 10.74 7.15 -4.60
CA GLU A 195 11.73 6.18 -4.16
C GLU A 195 11.30 5.48 -2.86
N PRO A 196 11.72 4.21 -2.65
CA PRO A 196 11.43 3.48 -1.42
C PRO A 196 11.80 4.24 -0.16
N GLY A 197 10.98 4.13 0.90
CA GLY A 197 11.17 4.81 2.17
C GLY A 197 10.36 4.16 3.29
N TYR A 198 10.43 4.74 4.47
CA TYR A 198 9.67 4.30 5.64
C TYR A 198 8.42 5.18 5.80
N CYS A 199 7.38 4.87 5.07
CA CYS A 199 6.10 5.58 5.11
C CYS A 199 4.96 4.60 5.40
N ALA A 200 3.79 5.12 5.76
CA ALA A 200 2.69 4.30 6.24
C ALA A 200 1.84 3.67 5.12
N GLY A 201 1.88 4.21 3.90
CA GLY A 201 1.13 3.68 2.77
C GLY A 201 1.68 2.34 2.27
N GLY A 202 0.87 1.64 1.53
CA GLY A 202 1.23 0.39 0.86
C GLY A 202 0.75 0.40 -0.58
N VAL A 203 0.65 -0.78 -1.20
CA VAL A 203 0.26 -0.86 -2.62
C VAL A 203 -1.23 -1.11 -2.76
N LEU A 204 -1.72 -2.28 -2.34
CA LEU A 204 -3.13 -2.62 -2.38
C LEU A 204 -3.71 -2.75 -0.97
N GLN A 205 -4.90 -2.21 -0.78
CA GLN A 205 -5.63 -2.35 0.48
C GLN A 205 -7.05 -2.86 0.25
N PHE A 206 -7.49 -3.78 1.13
CA PHE A 206 -8.87 -4.26 1.19
C PHE A 206 -9.41 -4.01 2.60
N ARG A 207 -10.48 -3.22 2.71
CA ARG A 207 -11.18 -2.91 3.96
C ARG A 207 -12.59 -3.45 3.91
N SER A 208 -12.97 -4.27 4.87
CA SER A 208 -14.34 -4.80 4.98
C SER A 208 -14.88 -5.37 3.65
N SER A 209 -14.01 -6.00 2.88
CA SER A 209 -14.32 -6.47 1.53
C SER A 209 -14.41 -8.01 1.50
N GLN A 210 -15.05 -8.55 0.45
CA GLN A 210 -15.30 -9.98 0.34
C GLN A 210 -14.87 -10.52 -1.03
N SER A 211 -14.33 -11.76 -1.05
CA SER A 211 -13.99 -12.47 -2.29
C SER A 211 -13.08 -11.65 -3.22
N GLY A 212 -11.89 -11.33 -2.75
CA GLY A 212 -10.87 -10.65 -3.55
C GLY A 212 -9.86 -11.65 -4.11
N LEU A 213 -9.35 -11.40 -5.32
CA LEU A 213 -8.22 -12.09 -5.92
C LEU A 213 -7.21 -11.07 -6.45
N VAL A 214 -5.96 -11.20 -6.02
CA VAL A 214 -4.82 -10.47 -6.57
C VAL A 214 -3.88 -11.50 -7.16
N GLU A 215 -3.73 -11.52 -8.47
CA GLU A 215 -3.01 -12.57 -9.18
C GLU A 215 -2.15 -12.02 -10.32
N ASP A 216 -0.97 -12.63 -10.50
CA ASP A 216 -0.04 -12.28 -11.59
C ASP A 216 0.27 -10.78 -11.71
N CYS A 217 0.37 -10.10 -10.57
CA CYS A 217 0.69 -8.68 -10.48
C CYS A 217 2.15 -8.44 -10.09
N ASP A 218 2.63 -7.25 -10.43
CA ASP A 218 3.90 -6.70 -9.94
C ASP A 218 3.57 -5.55 -8.97
N LEU A 219 3.80 -5.78 -7.67
CA LEU A 219 3.42 -4.86 -6.61
C LEU A 219 4.66 -4.29 -5.94
N TYR A 220 4.92 -3.00 -6.12
CA TYR A 220 6.06 -2.35 -5.49
C TYR A 220 5.65 -1.09 -4.72
N GLY A 221 6.30 -0.86 -3.60
CA GLY A 221 5.96 0.29 -2.78
C GLY A 221 7.17 0.99 -2.18
N CYS A 222 7.05 2.28 -1.97
CA CYS A 222 7.94 3.00 -1.07
C CYS A 222 7.48 2.91 0.38
N GLY A 223 6.26 2.40 0.63
CA GLY A 223 5.59 2.33 1.92
C GLY A 223 5.68 0.98 2.60
N THR A 224 4.62 0.59 3.31
CA THR A 224 4.70 -0.49 4.29
C THR A 224 4.54 -1.90 3.70
N TRP A 225 3.40 -2.18 3.06
CA TRP A 225 3.00 -3.51 2.64
C TRP A 225 2.62 -3.56 1.17
N GLY A 226 2.92 -4.65 0.50
CA GLY A 226 2.42 -4.90 -0.86
C GLY A 226 0.90 -5.08 -0.86
N VAL A 227 0.38 -5.92 0.02
CA VAL A 227 -1.05 -6.10 0.21
C VAL A 227 -1.39 -5.99 1.70
N TRP A 228 -2.35 -5.17 2.02
CA TRP A 228 -2.97 -5.07 3.36
C TRP A 228 -4.44 -5.41 3.28
N SER A 229 -4.91 -6.26 4.16
CA SER A 229 -6.35 -6.52 4.27
C SER A 229 -6.79 -6.47 5.72
N GLU A 230 -7.92 -5.83 5.96
CA GLU A 230 -8.53 -5.74 7.28
C GLU A 230 -10.03 -6.01 7.24
N ASN A 231 -10.54 -6.72 8.24
CA ASN A 231 -11.96 -7.06 8.38
C ASN A 231 -12.56 -7.68 7.09
N SER A 232 -11.78 -8.46 6.36
CA SER A 232 -12.16 -8.96 5.04
C SER A 232 -12.30 -10.48 5.03
N LEU A 233 -13.03 -10.99 4.03
CA LEU A 233 -13.35 -12.38 3.90
C LEU A 233 -12.98 -12.90 2.50
N GLY A 234 -12.25 -14.02 2.43
CA GLY A 234 -11.99 -14.72 1.17
C GLY A 234 -11.02 -14.02 0.22
N LEU A 235 -10.02 -13.29 0.75
CA LEU A 235 -8.98 -12.69 -0.10
C LEU A 235 -7.92 -13.74 -0.46
N GLN A 236 -7.56 -13.77 -1.73
CA GLN A 236 -6.49 -14.57 -2.28
C GLN A 236 -5.41 -13.68 -2.90
N VAL A 237 -4.15 -13.98 -2.59
CA VAL A 237 -2.96 -13.29 -3.13
C VAL A 237 -2.06 -14.35 -3.73
N ILE A 238 -2.05 -14.47 -5.05
CA ILE A 238 -1.52 -15.63 -5.77
C ILE A 238 -0.56 -15.21 -6.88
N ASN A 239 0.60 -15.86 -6.98
CA ASN A 239 1.57 -15.71 -8.08
C ASN A 239 2.06 -14.27 -8.33
N ASN A 240 2.06 -13.38 -7.34
CA ASN A 240 2.51 -12.02 -7.51
C ASN A 240 4.02 -11.88 -7.28
N LEU A 241 4.62 -10.90 -7.91
CA LEU A 241 5.90 -10.33 -7.49
C LEU A 241 5.62 -9.14 -6.57
N ILE A 242 6.03 -9.25 -5.30
CA ILE A 242 5.85 -8.19 -4.29
C ILE A 242 7.22 -7.74 -3.82
N HIS A 243 7.54 -6.45 -4.03
CA HIS A 243 8.90 -5.99 -3.77
C HIS A 243 9.00 -4.54 -3.33
N ASP A 244 10.18 -4.18 -2.79
CA ASP A 244 10.50 -2.81 -2.34
C ASP A 244 9.52 -2.22 -1.30
N CYS A 245 8.85 -3.09 -0.53
CA CYS A 245 7.98 -2.68 0.56
C CYS A 245 8.76 -2.61 1.87
N SER A 246 8.58 -1.55 2.66
CA SER A 246 9.44 -1.28 3.82
C SER A 246 9.15 -2.15 5.04
N TYR A 247 7.96 -2.75 5.17
CA TYR A 247 7.62 -3.60 6.30
C TYR A 247 7.51 -5.08 5.94
N GLY A 248 6.97 -5.40 4.78
CA GLY A 248 6.80 -6.78 4.35
C GLY A 248 5.94 -6.91 3.10
N GLY A 249 5.64 -8.15 2.73
CA GLY A 249 4.86 -8.44 1.53
C GLY A 249 3.36 -8.29 1.75
N VAL A 250 2.81 -9.02 2.71
CA VAL A 250 1.36 -9.10 2.92
C VAL A 250 1.02 -9.02 4.41
N ASN A 251 -0.03 -8.27 4.76
CA ASN A 251 -0.55 -8.17 6.12
C ASN A 251 -2.07 -8.35 6.16
N PHE A 252 -2.53 -9.28 6.99
CA PHE A 252 -3.95 -9.54 7.26
C PHE A 252 -4.28 -9.27 8.71
N TYR A 253 -5.31 -8.47 8.94
CA TYR A 253 -5.82 -8.15 10.26
C TYR A 253 -7.33 -8.44 10.35
N THR A 254 -7.73 -9.30 11.27
CA THR A 254 -9.14 -9.69 11.47
C THR A 254 -9.79 -10.22 10.18
N CYS A 255 -9.05 -11.04 9.41
CA CYS A 255 -9.52 -11.61 8.15
C CYS A 255 -9.87 -13.09 8.28
N GLN A 256 -10.71 -13.59 7.38
CA GLN A 256 -11.09 -15.00 7.34
C GLN A 256 -10.96 -15.56 5.92
N ASN A 257 -10.66 -16.88 5.83
CA ASN A 257 -10.57 -17.63 4.57
C ASN A 257 -9.58 -16.99 3.57
N VAL A 258 -8.38 -16.72 4.03
CA VAL A 258 -7.33 -16.08 3.21
C VAL A 258 -6.40 -17.14 2.63
N ARG A 259 -6.00 -16.97 1.37
CA ARG A 259 -4.99 -17.77 0.71
C ARG A 259 -3.86 -16.92 0.18
N VAL A 260 -2.62 -17.31 0.49
CA VAL A 260 -1.40 -16.73 -0.07
C VAL A 260 -0.58 -17.85 -0.67
N ASP A 261 -0.34 -17.81 -1.98
CA ASP A 261 0.28 -18.93 -2.69
C ASP A 261 1.14 -18.48 -3.86
N GLY A 262 2.30 -19.09 -4.07
CA GLY A 262 3.15 -18.90 -5.24
C GLY A 262 3.76 -17.50 -5.39
N ASN A 263 3.68 -16.62 -4.39
CA ASN A 263 4.19 -15.27 -4.51
C ASN A 263 5.72 -15.22 -4.37
N THR A 264 6.35 -14.33 -5.12
CA THR A 264 7.77 -14.00 -5.01
C THR A 264 7.94 -12.69 -4.26
N PHE A 265 8.79 -12.71 -3.22
CA PHE A 265 9.06 -11.53 -2.39
C PHE A 265 10.51 -11.08 -2.56
N ARG A 266 10.75 -9.79 -2.81
CA ARG A 266 12.09 -9.25 -3.01
C ARG A 266 12.28 -7.92 -2.30
N ASN A 267 13.50 -7.70 -1.79
CA ASN A 267 13.94 -6.42 -1.24
C ASN A 267 12.93 -5.82 -0.25
N LEU A 268 12.40 -6.65 0.65
CA LEU A 268 11.47 -6.22 1.68
C LEU A 268 12.22 -5.68 2.90
N GLY A 269 11.61 -4.78 3.64
CA GLY A 269 12.09 -4.38 4.95
C GLY A 269 11.87 -5.47 6.00
N ASP A 270 12.65 -5.42 7.06
CA ASP A 270 12.61 -6.36 8.17
C ASP A 270 12.10 -5.73 9.49
N GLU A 271 11.30 -4.67 9.40
CA GLU A 271 10.78 -3.90 10.56
C GLU A 271 10.19 -4.81 11.66
N TYR A 272 9.54 -5.91 11.26
CA TYR A 272 8.99 -6.90 12.18
C TYR A 272 9.88 -8.14 12.34
N GLY A 273 11.13 -8.09 11.89
CA GLY A 273 12.12 -9.16 11.94
C GLY A 273 12.16 -10.04 10.68
N PRO A 274 13.31 -10.67 10.41
CA PRO A 274 13.47 -11.53 9.27
C PRO A 274 12.45 -12.68 9.30
N GLY A 275 11.72 -12.87 8.19
CA GLY A 275 10.69 -13.89 8.05
C GLY A 275 9.25 -13.36 8.20
N ASN A 276 9.03 -12.09 8.56
CA ASN A 276 7.69 -11.49 8.60
C ASN A 276 7.24 -10.97 7.22
N VAL A 277 7.45 -11.77 6.20
CA VAL A 277 7.00 -11.46 4.83
C VAL A 277 5.48 -11.45 4.74
N ILE A 278 4.85 -12.39 5.43
CA ILE A 278 3.40 -12.52 5.54
C ILE A 278 3.04 -12.44 7.02
N ARG A 279 2.23 -11.47 7.38
CA ARG A 279 1.76 -11.26 8.73
C ARG A 279 0.26 -11.48 8.82
N THR A 280 -0.15 -12.14 9.89
CA THR A 280 -1.56 -12.37 10.21
C THR A 280 -1.82 -12.02 11.67
N SER A 281 -2.92 -11.35 11.97
CA SER A 281 -3.36 -11.05 13.33
C SER A 281 -4.87 -11.19 13.42
N ASP A 282 -5.34 -11.92 14.42
CA ASP A 282 -6.78 -12.16 14.66
C ASP A 282 -7.52 -12.72 13.43
N CYS A 283 -6.85 -13.61 12.69
CA CYS A 283 -7.37 -14.19 11.45
C CYS A 283 -7.75 -15.67 11.64
N GLU A 284 -8.70 -16.15 10.83
CA GLU A 284 -9.16 -17.53 10.81
C GLU A 284 -9.06 -18.14 9.41
N ASN A 285 -8.77 -19.44 9.32
CA ASN A 285 -8.68 -20.19 8.06
C ASN A 285 -7.70 -19.57 7.06
N ILE A 286 -6.44 -19.45 7.48
CA ILE A 286 -5.37 -18.91 6.66
C ILE A 286 -4.60 -20.07 6.03
N THR A 287 -4.46 -20.06 4.71
CA THR A 287 -3.61 -20.97 3.95
C THR A 287 -2.44 -20.18 3.36
N ILE A 288 -1.22 -20.61 3.67
CA ILE A 288 0.00 -20.02 3.13
C ILE A 288 0.82 -21.13 2.51
N ASP A 289 0.93 -21.13 1.20
CA ASP A 289 1.69 -22.10 0.42
C ASP A 289 2.71 -21.37 -0.47
N GLY A 290 3.98 -21.60 -0.18
CA GLY A 290 5.07 -21.04 -1.00
C GLY A 290 5.32 -19.54 -0.82
N ALA A 291 6.53 -19.21 -0.40
CA ALA A 291 7.10 -17.87 -0.47
C ALA A 291 8.50 -18.04 -1.09
N ASP A 292 8.57 -18.00 -2.41
CA ASP A 292 9.81 -18.16 -3.14
C ASP A 292 10.55 -16.83 -3.32
N GLY A 293 11.88 -16.90 -3.35
CA GLY A 293 12.74 -15.77 -3.69
C GLY A 293 12.76 -14.64 -2.67
N THR A 294 12.46 -14.92 -1.39
CA THR A 294 12.45 -13.89 -0.34
C THR A 294 13.82 -13.30 -0.12
N THR A 295 13.95 -11.99 -0.33
CA THR A 295 15.15 -11.21 0.03
C THR A 295 14.76 -10.02 0.87
N PHE A 296 15.61 -9.68 1.84
CA PHE A 296 15.44 -8.52 2.72
C PHE A 296 16.49 -7.46 2.40
N ARG A 297 16.22 -6.21 2.77
CA ARG A 297 17.18 -5.08 2.69
C ARG A 297 18.23 -5.19 3.77
#